data_422bd71d55f8ba137db0139e1035ab2c
#
_entry.id   422bd71d55f8ba137db0139e1035ab2c
#
_cell.length_a   1.000
_cell.length_b   1.000
_cell.length_c   1.000
_cell.angle_alpha   90.00
_cell.angle_beta   90.00
_cell.angle_gamma   90.00
#
_symmetry.space_group_name_H-M   'P 1'
#
loop_
_entity.id
_entity.type
_entity.pdbx_description
1 polymer ?
#
loop_
_entity_poly.entity_id
_entity_poly.type
_entity_poly.pdbx_seq_one_letter_code
_entity_poly.pdbx_strand_id
1 'polypeptide(L)'
;MKKILTLFLLLGLVVSGYSQDKRQFQVSKAIENGTFVLNGPVVYGNEIRGTYPNGTVIPGTDSYFDYVTNGQNCANMWANGDTMIVAYFGCDMGDPTGANSRVAYYVVSYDKGATWGTPLALTTLPRRSAYPFLVPYIGTLGRSIGFSGRLYTPPGPGSTAGGAYTDAFFGLGSITSVNNPNSNRDYFTASIGGELMGGIAAIAGSVSDTLNFWKFDMSTNTFTATAPVVVEGVDPIDASSRWQFASTPSGSHMSAMWWMSLAGSEQDYYKSSTDGGATWSSATSFMPWGTILGGDSVETYLSMDIEYKPGTNDVYAVFPTLAPGSFLTTTGSKIVISSPALNSGNAVVIADRNNLGSILNDDSINTIVDLQVGVVGVSHPTIGWNDAGTMICLFSGYQPNDTMDAFNFNDIYYSLSYNGGMTWSDPVNLTNTDDWDELYPTVAPSGNTNEFFVHYQATRGPGSQSFSDLTPTYVVHQVFDIIPTSGIQNISSEIPNGYSLKQNYPNPFNPSTSIQFNIPTSSLVSLKVYDVTGREVATLVNNQKLSAGSFQYDFNASNLASGMYFYTLTAGEFKETKKMALIK
;
A
#
# COMPACT_ATOMS: atom_id res chain seq x y z
N MET A 1 31.00 -6.59 29.46
CA MET A 1 30.40 -7.94 29.47
C MET A 1 29.18 -8.07 30.40
N LYS A 2 29.24 -7.73 31.71
CA LYS A 2 28.04 -7.84 32.59
C LYS A 2 26.85 -6.93 32.23
N LYS A 3 27.09 -5.76 31.69
CA LYS A 3 26.01 -4.81 31.28
C LYS A 3 25.32 -5.22 29.96
N ILE A 4 26.06 -5.87 29.06
CA ILE A 4 25.51 -6.42 27.82
C ILE A 4 24.58 -7.58 28.12
N LEU A 5 24.93 -8.42 29.10
CA LEU A 5 24.11 -9.56 29.51
C LEU A 5 22.77 -9.12 30.14
N THR A 6 22.73 -7.97 30.80
CA THR A 6 21.50 -7.42 31.43
C THR A 6 20.54 -6.85 30.38
N LEU A 7 21.06 -6.24 29.31
CA LEU A 7 20.25 -5.76 28.20
C LEU A 7 19.64 -6.94 27.40
N PHE A 8 20.41 -8.00 27.18
CA PHE A 8 19.90 -9.24 26.58
C PHE A 8 18.81 -9.93 27.44
N LEU A 9 18.87 -9.81 28.75
CA LEU A 9 17.83 -10.38 29.63
C LEU A 9 16.54 -9.55 29.62
N LEU A 10 16.60 -8.24 29.45
CA LEU A 10 15.38 -7.40 29.31
C LEU A 10 14.71 -7.59 27.93
N LEU A 11 15.49 -7.62 26.85
CA LEU A 11 14.96 -7.99 25.53
C LEU A 11 14.43 -9.44 25.50
N GLY A 12 15.11 -10.37 26.17
CA GLY A 12 14.66 -11.76 26.27
C GLY A 12 13.34 -11.96 27.02
N LEU A 13 12.97 -11.04 27.91
CA LEU A 13 11.70 -11.10 28.66
C LEU A 13 10.51 -10.51 27.89
N VAL A 14 10.75 -9.61 26.95
CA VAL A 14 9.72 -9.08 26.05
C VAL A 14 9.48 -10.01 24.85
N VAL A 15 10.50 -10.77 24.45
CA VAL A 15 10.46 -11.69 23.29
C VAL A 15 9.97 -13.09 23.66
N SER A 16 9.76 -13.43 24.95
CA SER A 16 9.33 -14.77 25.37
C SER A 16 7.90 -15.16 24.95
N GLY A 17 7.20 -14.35 24.20
CA GLY A 17 5.91 -14.66 23.57
C GLY A 17 5.94 -14.76 22.05
N TYR A 18 7.08 -14.56 21.41
CA TYR A 18 7.23 -14.55 19.95
C TYR A 18 8.20 -15.65 19.50
N SER A 19 7.93 -16.20 18.33
CA SER A 19 8.59 -17.37 17.75
C SER A 19 10.11 -17.34 17.97
N GLN A 20 10.68 -18.52 18.06
CA GLN A 20 12.13 -18.73 18.25
C GLN A 20 12.94 -18.28 17.03
N ASP A 21 12.78 -17.04 16.61
CA ASP A 21 13.64 -16.47 15.58
C ASP A 21 15.05 -16.32 16.16
N LYS A 22 15.93 -17.23 15.78
CA LYS A 22 17.32 -17.30 16.28
C LYS A 22 18.23 -16.27 15.60
N ARG A 23 17.69 -15.36 14.78
CA ARG A 23 18.48 -14.36 14.08
C ARG A 23 19.02 -13.33 15.05
N GLN A 24 20.33 -13.12 15.00
CA GLN A 24 21.00 -12.11 15.81
C GLN A 24 20.74 -10.73 15.19
N PHE A 25 20.12 -9.85 15.97
CA PHE A 25 19.99 -8.44 15.61
C PHE A 25 21.39 -7.83 15.43
N GLN A 26 21.69 -7.34 14.26
CA GLN A 26 22.80 -6.41 14.10
C GLN A 26 22.32 -5.02 14.57
N VAL A 27 22.70 -4.69 15.77
CA VAL A 27 22.46 -3.37 16.33
C VAL A 27 23.37 -2.38 15.60
N SER A 28 22.86 -1.27 15.12
CA SER A 28 23.64 -0.24 14.44
C SER A 28 24.82 0.26 15.30
N LYS A 29 25.88 0.78 14.67
CA LYS A 29 27.07 1.31 15.37
C LYS A 29 26.75 2.35 16.45
N ALA A 30 25.64 3.06 16.34
CA ALA A 30 25.18 4.04 17.32
C ALA A 30 24.86 3.43 18.69
N ILE A 31 24.44 2.15 18.72
CA ILE A 31 24.16 1.44 19.99
C ILE A 31 25.41 0.75 20.55
N GLU A 32 26.44 0.51 19.75
CA GLU A 32 27.70 -0.12 20.22
C GLU A 32 28.44 0.73 21.28
N ASN A 33 28.24 2.02 21.33
CA ASN A 33 28.91 2.91 22.27
C ASN A 33 28.23 3.05 23.64
N GLY A 34 27.10 2.41 23.88
CA GLY A 34 26.56 2.17 25.24
C GLY A 34 26.12 3.38 26.03
N THR A 35 25.92 4.54 25.42
CA THR A 35 25.41 5.75 26.05
C THR A 35 24.26 6.35 25.30
N PHE A 36 23.12 5.63 25.26
CA PHE A 36 21.85 6.31 25.06
C PHE A 36 21.47 6.98 26.38
N VAL A 37 21.79 8.24 26.55
CA VAL A 37 21.13 9.08 27.53
C VAL A 37 19.83 9.51 26.88
N LEU A 38 18.74 8.78 27.14
CA LEU A 38 17.41 9.30 26.94
C LEU A 38 17.29 10.55 27.83
N ASN A 39 17.55 11.69 27.27
CA ASN A 39 17.07 12.93 27.85
C ASN A 39 15.54 12.73 27.86
N GLY A 40 14.90 13.02 29.01
CA GLY A 40 13.46 12.77 29.19
C GLY A 40 12.62 13.37 28.05
N PRO A 41 11.33 13.05 27.96
CA PRO A 41 10.49 13.32 26.80
C PRO A 41 10.72 14.76 26.34
N VAL A 42 11.30 14.91 25.16
CA VAL A 42 11.41 16.22 24.52
C VAL A 42 10.00 16.54 24.06
N VAL A 43 9.28 17.28 24.87
CA VAL A 43 7.99 17.86 24.48
C VAL A 43 8.30 18.93 23.43
N TYR A 44 8.25 18.57 22.16
CA TYR A 44 8.20 19.56 21.11
C TYR A 44 6.84 20.26 21.20
N GLY A 45 6.83 21.35 21.98
CA GLY A 45 5.64 22.16 22.16
C GLY A 45 5.09 22.64 20.83
N ASN A 46 3.78 22.65 20.69
CA ASN A 46 2.97 23.25 19.63
C ASN A 46 3.77 23.53 18.36
N GLU A 47 4.08 22.48 17.62
CA GLU A 47 4.73 22.68 16.35
C GLU A 47 3.86 23.60 15.50
N ILE A 48 4.44 24.70 15.08
CA ILE A 48 3.92 25.51 14.01
C ILE A 48 3.58 24.51 12.92
N ARG A 49 2.30 24.41 12.57
CA ARG A 49 1.82 23.61 11.45
C ARG A 49 2.55 24.08 10.20
N GLY A 50 3.74 23.55 9.97
CA GLY A 50 4.43 23.72 8.71
C GLY A 50 3.50 23.11 7.67
N THR A 51 3.25 23.83 6.59
CA THR A 51 2.53 23.24 5.46
C THR A 51 3.28 21.99 5.06
N TYR A 52 2.60 20.85 5.12
CA TYR A 52 3.14 19.60 4.58
C TYR A 52 3.47 19.87 3.10
N PRO A 53 4.72 19.65 2.66
CA PRO A 53 5.16 20.18 1.37
C PRO A 53 4.52 19.51 0.17
N ASN A 54 4.10 18.24 0.31
CA ASN A 54 3.53 17.44 -0.77
C ASN A 54 2.29 16.67 -0.27
N GLY A 55 1.25 16.61 -1.09
CA GLY A 55 -0.04 16.03 -0.69
C GLY A 55 -0.90 16.96 0.18
N THR A 56 -2.06 16.49 0.56
CA THR A 56 -3.04 17.23 1.36
C THR A 56 -3.27 16.53 2.69
N VAL A 57 -2.91 17.16 3.78
CA VAL A 57 -3.28 16.68 5.12
C VAL A 57 -4.80 16.72 5.27
N ILE A 58 -5.40 15.58 5.61
CA ILE A 58 -6.84 15.47 5.82
C ILE A 58 -7.20 16.13 7.15
N PRO A 59 -8.04 17.18 7.17
CA PRO A 59 -8.31 17.93 8.38
C PRO A 59 -8.98 17.10 9.47
N GLY A 60 -8.55 17.29 10.73
CA GLY A 60 -9.15 16.64 11.89
C GLY A 60 -8.77 15.18 12.09
N THR A 61 -7.79 14.68 11.32
CA THR A 61 -7.32 13.28 11.43
C THR A 61 -6.05 13.14 12.28
N ASP A 62 -5.59 14.18 12.91
CA ASP A 62 -4.39 14.18 13.75
C ASP A 62 -4.50 13.10 14.85
N SER A 63 -3.43 12.35 15.03
CA SER A 63 -3.30 11.27 16.01
C SER A 63 -1.91 11.29 16.64
N TYR A 64 -1.75 10.56 17.73
CA TYR A 64 -0.46 10.39 18.40
C TYR A 64 0.02 8.94 18.40
N PHE A 65 -0.51 8.13 17.49
CA PHE A 65 -0.16 6.73 17.34
C PHE A 65 0.07 6.41 15.85
N ASP A 66 1.27 6.01 15.52
CA ASP A 66 1.74 5.77 14.16
C ASP A 66 1.67 4.32 13.68
N TYR A 67 1.24 3.41 14.53
CA TYR A 67 1.22 1.99 14.25
C TYR A 67 -0.10 1.55 13.61
N VAL A 68 -0.16 1.56 12.29
CA VAL A 68 -1.40 1.30 11.54
C VAL A 68 -1.66 -0.17 11.29
N THR A 69 -0.63 -0.99 11.26
CA THR A 69 -0.73 -2.39 10.85
C THR A 69 0.23 -3.27 11.65
N ASN A 70 -0.11 -4.56 11.76
CA ASN A 70 0.76 -5.58 12.35
C ASN A 70 1.61 -6.28 11.26
N GLY A 71 2.13 -5.54 10.28
CA GLY A 71 3.01 -6.07 9.25
C GLY A 71 2.39 -6.26 7.88
N GLN A 72 1.13 -5.87 7.69
CA GLN A 72 0.45 -5.90 6.39
C GLN A 72 -0.22 -4.58 6.08
N ASN A 73 -0.40 -4.29 4.78
CA ASN A 73 -1.14 -3.11 4.37
C ASN A 73 -2.64 -3.28 4.66
N CYS A 74 -3.24 -2.25 5.22
CA CYS A 74 -4.68 -2.16 5.39
C CYS A 74 -5.29 -1.49 4.16
N ALA A 75 -6.44 -1.96 3.69
CA ALA A 75 -7.23 -1.25 2.68
C ALA A 75 -7.89 -0.02 3.36
N ASN A 76 -7.13 1.06 3.43
CA ASN A 76 -7.53 2.25 4.18
C ASN A 76 -8.18 3.31 3.31
N MET A 77 -8.17 3.14 1.99
CA MET A 77 -8.74 4.10 1.06
C MET A 77 -9.66 3.44 0.04
N TRP A 78 -10.73 4.15 -0.31
CA TRP A 78 -11.61 3.84 -1.42
C TRP A 78 -12.00 5.10 -2.16
N ALA A 79 -12.16 5.01 -3.47
CA ALA A 79 -12.62 6.10 -4.31
C ALA A 79 -13.56 5.60 -5.42
N ASN A 80 -14.55 6.41 -5.78
CA ASN A 80 -15.39 6.21 -6.95
C ASN A 80 -15.91 7.55 -7.45
N GLY A 81 -15.44 7.97 -8.61
CA GLY A 81 -15.70 9.31 -9.15
C GLY A 81 -15.13 10.39 -8.22
N ASP A 82 -15.99 11.29 -7.75
CA ASP A 82 -15.61 12.39 -6.85
C ASP A 82 -15.69 12.01 -5.36
N THR A 83 -16.22 10.82 -5.04
CA THR A 83 -16.37 10.38 -3.65
C THR A 83 -15.14 9.58 -3.22
N MET A 84 -14.56 9.96 -2.09
CA MET A 84 -13.43 9.31 -1.48
C MET A 84 -13.67 9.04 -0.01
N ILE A 85 -13.14 7.94 0.48
CA ILE A 85 -13.24 7.53 1.88
C ILE A 85 -11.85 7.10 2.33
N VAL A 86 -11.42 7.63 3.47
CA VAL A 86 -10.19 7.21 4.15
C VAL A 86 -10.56 6.70 5.53
N ALA A 87 -10.09 5.51 5.87
CA ALA A 87 -10.19 4.91 7.20
C ALA A 87 -8.83 4.95 7.88
N TYR A 88 -8.82 5.26 9.15
CA TYR A 88 -7.61 5.32 9.97
C TYR A 88 -7.96 5.04 11.42
N PHE A 89 -6.98 4.94 12.29
CA PHE A 89 -7.24 4.98 13.71
C PHE A 89 -6.28 5.93 14.42
N GLY A 90 -6.72 6.42 15.55
CA GLY A 90 -5.99 7.41 16.30
C GLY A 90 -6.14 7.22 17.80
N CYS A 91 -5.33 7.94 18.55
CA CYS A 91 -5.43 8.05 20.00
C CYS A 91 -5.00 9.44 20.45
N ASP A 92 -5.35 9.74 21.71
CA ASP A 92 -5.10 11.04 22.32
C ASP A 92 -3.61 11.23 22.68
N MET A 93 -3.15 12.48 22.70
CA MET A 93 -1.78 12.87 23.07
C MET A 93 -1.35 12.33 24.45
N GLY A 94 -2.27 12.18 25.38
CA GLY A 94 -2.00 11.64 26.72
C GLY A 94 -1.94 10.12 26.79
N ASP A 95 -2.17 9.41 25.67
CA ASP A 95 -2.20 7.94 25.59
C ASP A 95 -1.48 7.44 24.33
N PRO A 96 -0.19 7.71 24.18
CA PRO A 96 0.57 7.39 22.97
C PRO A 96 0.68 5.88 22.67
N THR A 97 0.42 5.04 23.64
CA THR A 97 0.34 3.59 23.45
C THR A 97 -1.03 3.13 22.96
N GLY A 98 -2.00 4.04 22.89
CA GLY A 98 -3.39 3.74 22.55
C GLY A 98 -4.06 2.77 23.52
N ALA A 99 -3.57 2.67 24.76
CA ALA A 99 -4.09 1.73 25.74
C ALA A 99 -5.51 2.06 26.20
N ASN A 100 -5.92 3.33 26.14
CA ASN A 100 -7.21 3.79 26.63
C ASN A 100 -8.04 4.55 25.60
N SER A 101 -7.42 5.28 24.67
CA SER A 101 -8.10 6.21 23.76
C SER A 101 -8.13 5.76 22.29
N ARG A 102 -7.55 4.60 21.94
CA ARG A 102 -7.50 4.12 20.55
C ARG A 102 -8.89 3.89 19.97
N VAL A 103 -9.19 4.59 18.89
CA VAL A 103 -10.46 4.47 18.16
C VAL A 103 -10.17 4.50 16.66
N ALA A 104 -10.83 3.64 15.90
CA ALA A 104 -10.83 3.69 14.45
C ALA A 104 -11.88 4.69 13.96
N TYR A 105 -11.55 5.41 12.91
CA TYR A 105 -12.35 6.47 12.29
C TYR A 105 -12.42 6.26 10.79
N TYR A 106 -13.36 6.94 10.17
CA TYR A 106 -13.32 7.19 8.74
C TYR A 106 -13.75 8.63 8.43
N VAL A 107 -13.36 9.12 7.27
CA VAL A 107 -13.69 10.45 6.78
C VAL A 107 -14.03 10.38 5.30
N VAL A 108 -14.93 11.25 4.83
CA VAL A 108 -15.45 11.24 3.46
C VAL A 108 -15.19 12.59 2.80
N SER A 109 -14.77 12.55 1.55
CA SER A 109 -14.79 13.67 0.61
C SER A 109 -15.76 13.36 -0.52
N TYR A 110 -16.47 14.39 -1.03
CA TYR A 110 -17.38 14.29 -2.17
C TYR A 110 -16.93 15.10 -3.38
N ASP A 111 -15.73 15.66 -3.33
CA ASP A 111 -15.15 16.59 -4.30
C ASP A 111 -13.67 16.27 -4.63
N LYS A 112 -13.36 15.00 -4.73
CA LYS A 112 -11.99 14.48 -5.02
C LYS A 112 -10.93 14.95 -4.02
N GLY A 113 -11.26 15.00 -2.74
CA GLY A 113 -10.31 15.39 -1.71
C GLY A 113 -10.10 16.91 -1.57
N ALA A 114 -10.81 17.75 -2.34
CA ALA A 114 -10.71 19.20 -2.19
C ALA A 114 -11.25 19.66 -0.84
N THR A 115 -12.32 19.03 -0.33
CA THR A 115 -12.81 19.20 1.03
C THR A 115 -13.12 17.86 1.68
N TRP A 116 -12.98 17.80 3.00
CA TRP A 116 -13.22 16.60 3.80
C TRP A 116 -14.24 16.87 4.90
N GLY A 117 -15.10 15.90 5.14
CA GLY A 117 -16.05 15.93 6.25
C GLY A 117 -15.38 15.80 7.61
N THR A 118 -16.18 15.84 8.67
CA THR A 118 -15.70 15.55 10.02
C THR A 118 -15.45 14.04 10.18
N PRO A 119 -14.32 13.61 10.75
CA PRO A 119 -14.07 12.20 11.02
C PRO A 119 -15.15 11.57 11.89
N LEU A 120 -15.59 10.37 11.53
CA LEU A 120 -16.63 9.61 12.21
C LEU A 120 -16.01 8.40 12.92
N ALA A 121 -16.21 8.30 14.23
CA ALA A 121 -15.67 7.23 15.04
C ALA A 121 -16.45 5.92 14.82
N LEU A 122 -15.74 4.80 14.60
CA LEU A 122 -16.34 3.47 14.45
C LEU A 122 -16.75 2.85 15.78
N THR A 123 -16.19 3.32 16.88
CA THR A 123 -16.63 2.96 18.25
C THR A 123 -16.63 4.18 19.15
N THR A 124 -17.35 4.07 20.26
CA THR A 124 -17.37 5.09 21.31
C THR A 124 -16.68 4.55 22.55
N LEU A 125 -15.77 5.33 23.14
CA LEU A 125 -15.11 4.95 24.40
C LEU A 125 -16.15 4.67 25.51
N PRO A 126 -15.91 3.70 26.37
CA PRO A 126 -14.65 2.97 26.58
C PRO A 126 -14.38 1.78 25.65
N ARG A 127 -15.22 1.53 24.64
CA ARG A 127 -14.99 0.49 23.64
C ARG A 127 -13.99 1.02 22.60
N ARG A 128 -12.80 0.42 22.56
CA ARG A 128 -11.73 0.80 21.64
C ARG A 128 -11.79 0.00 20.35
N SER A 129 -11.21 0.55 19.28
CA SER A 129 -11.08 -0.11 17.99
C SER A 129 -9.76 0.24 17.31
N ALA A 130 -9.30 -0.60 16.39
CA ALA A 130 -8.08 -0.38 15.63
C ALA A 130 -8.09 -1.16 14.31
N TYR A 131 -7.13 -0.87 13.44
CA TYR A 131 -6.84 -1.57 12.20
C TYR A 131 -8.08 -1.70 11.29
N PRO A 132 -8.69 -0.58 10.86
CA PRO A 132 -9.87 -0.63 10.02
C PRO A 132 -9.51 -1.06 8.60
N PHE A 133 -10.23 -2.06 8.09
CA PHE A 133 -10.29 -2.41 6.67
C PHE A 133 -11.60 -1.91 6.10
N LEU A 134 -11.52 -1.19 5.01
CA LEU A 134 -12.64 -0.51 4.40
C LEU A 134 -13.25 -1.35 3.27
N VAL A 135 -14.55 -1.58 3.33
CA VAL A 135 -15.30 -2.38 2.35
C VAL A 135 -16.56 -1.63 1.93
N PRO A 136 -16.53 -0.89 0.81
CA PRO A 136 -17.74 -0.24 0.28
C PRO A 136 -18.70 -1.27 -0.34
N TYR A 137 -20.00 -1.03 -0.22
CA TYR A 137 -21.04 -1.88 -0.77
C TYR A 137 -22.30 -1.11 -1.16
N ILE A 138 -23.24 -1.77 -1.85
CA ILE A 138 -24.55 -1.19 -2.16
C ILE A 138 -25.55 -1.74 -1.14
N GLY A 139 -25.93 -0.90 -0.18
CA GLY A 139 -26.92 -1.23 0.84
C GLY A 139 -28.34 -0.78 0.47
N THR A 140 -29.28 -0.99 1.40
CA THR A 140 -30.69 -0.68 1.22
C THR A 140 -30.99 0.81 1.01
N LEU A 141 -30.11 1.70 1.47
CA LEU A 141 -30.20 3.16 1.29
C LEU A 141 -29.33 3.66 0.10
N GLY A 142 -28.74 2.76 -0.65
CA GLY A 142 -27.80 3.09 -1.72
C GLY A 142 -26.36 2.76 -1.35
N ARG A 143 -25.44 3.71 -1.52
CA ARG A 143 -24.03 3.47 -1.18
C ARG A 143 -23.82 3.46 0.32
N SER A 144 -23.44 2.32 0.85
CA SER A 144 -23.15 2.04 2.24
C SER A 144 -21.70 1.63 2.42
N ILE A 145 -21.22 1.55 3.66
CA ILE A 145 -19.83 1.22 3.95
C ILE A 145 -19.77 0.24 5.12
N GLY A 146 -18.94 -0.76 4.95
CA GLY A 146 -18.55 -1.69 6.01
C GLY A 146 -17.08 -1.56 6.31
N PHE A 147 -16.71 -1.90 7.51
CA PHE A 147 -15.33 -1.98 7.97
C PHE A 147 -15.14 -3.27 8.76
N SER A 148 -13.97 -3.84 8.67
CA SER A 148 -13.53 -4.84 9.64
C SER A 148 -12.35 -4.28 10.43
N GLY A 149 -12.05 -4.89 11.55
CA GLY A 149 -10.93 -4.48 12.39
C GLY A 149 -10.94 -5.13 13.74
N ARG A 150 -10.07 -4.66 14.62
CA ARG A 150 -9.96 -5.14 15.99
C ARG A 150 -10.88 -4.35 16.91
N LEU A 151 -11.62 -5.07 17.75
CA LEU A 151 -12.44 -4.53 18.82
C LEU A 151 -11.85 -4.92 20.18
N TYR A 152 -11.77 -3.96 21.07
CA TYR A 152 -11.31 -4.16 22.44
C TYR A 152 -12.48 -3.97 23.40
N THR A 153 -12.79 -4.98 24.19
CA THR A 153 -13.87 -4.92 25.18
C THR A 153 -13.30 -4.52 26.54
N PRO A 154 -13.85 -3.51 27.25
CA PRO A 154 -13.43 -3.18 28.62
C PRO A 154 -13.81 -4.29 29.60
N PRO A 155 -13.12 -4.45 30.76
CA PRO A 155 -11.92 -3.73 31.18
C PRO A 155 -10.62 -4.50 30.91
N GLY A 156 -9.65 -3.84 30.28
CA GLY A 156 -8.26 -4.29 30.27
C GLY A 156 -7.68 -4.53 28.87
N PRO A 157 -6.34 -4.58 28.77
CA PRO A 157 -5.64 -4.73 27.49
C PRO A 157 -5.76 -6.13 26.86
N GLY A 158 -6.45 -7.08 27.49
CA GLY A 158 -6.42 -8.49 27.10
C GLY A 158 -7.63 -9.05 26.36
N SER A 159 -8.77 -8.37 26.31
CA SER A 159 -9.95 -8.91 25.60
C SER A 159 -10.09 -8.24 24.23
N THR A 160 -9.53 -8.88 23.21
CA THR A 160 -9.67 -8.48 21.83
C THR A 160 -10.63 -9.42 21.10
N ALA A 161 -11.38 -8.88 20.16
CA ALA A 161 -12.16 -9.66 19.20
C ALA A 161 -11.92 -9.07 17.80
N GLY A 162 -11.93 -9.90 16.77
CA GLY A 162 -12.19 -9.41 15.42
C GLY A 162 -13.61 -8.84 15.38
N GLY A 163 -13.85 -7.84 14.56
CA GLY A 163 -15.15 -7.20 14.49
C GLY A 163 -15.46 -6.61 13.13
N ALA A 164 -16.72 -6.30 12.95
CA ALA A 164 -17.21 -5.58 11.79
C ALA A 164 -18.00 -4.35 12.25
N TYR A 165 -17.96 -3.33 11.39
CA TYR A 165 -18.71 -2.10 11.55
C TYR A 165 -19.45 -1.78 10.27
N THR A 166 -20.63 -1.21 10.38
CA THR A 166 -21.39 -0.74 9.21
C THR A 166 -21.92 0.67 9.44
N ASP A 167 -21.89 1.47 8.37
CA ASP A 167 -22.69 2.67 8.28
C ASP A 167 -23.63 2.54 7.07
N ALA A 168 -24.92 2.75 7.30
CA ALA A 168 -25.95 2.54 6.29
C ALA A 168 -25.84 3.48 5.08
N PHE A 169 -25.10 4.57 5.23
CA PHE A 169 -24.80 5.53 4.16
C PHE A 169 -23.48 6.25 4.46
N PHE A 170 -22.69 6.54 3.45
CA PHE A 170 -21.41 7.22 3.61
C PHE A 170 -21.56 8.55 4.35
N GLY A 171 -20.90 8.68 5.48
CA GLY A 171 -20.89 9.91 6.27
C GLY A 171 -22.12 10.14 7.14
N LEU A 172 -23.04 9.16 7.26
CA LEU A 172 -24.20 9.26 8.15
C LEU A 172 -23.80 9.19 9.63
N GLY A 173 -22.77 8.41 9.96
CA GLY A 173 -22.30 8.23 11.34
C GLY A 173 -23.22 7.36 12.20
N SER A 174 -24.14 6.62 11.58
CA SER A 174 -24.99 5.65 12.27
C SER A 174 -24.33 4.29 12.35
N ILE A 175 -23.27 4.22 13.15
CA ILE A 175 -22.38 3.06 13.19
C ILE A 175 -22.97 1.93 14.03
N THR A 176 -23.08 0.76 13.41
CA THR A 176 -23.31 -0.52 14.10
C THR A 176 -22.00 -1.28 14.17
N SER A 177 -21.64 -1.76 15.36
CA SER A 177 -20.40 -2.54 15.56
C SER A 177 -20.72 -3.91 16.18
N VAL A 178 -20.17 -4.96 15.59
CA VAL A 178 -20.44 -6.36 15.97
C VAL A 178 -19.12 -7.11 16.17
N ASN A 179 -18.99 -7.79 17.31
CA ASN A 179 -17.86 -8.70 17.54
C ASN A 179 -18.06 -9.99 16.76
N ASN A 180 -16.99 -10.51 16.19
CA ASN A 180 -16.93 -11.90 15.79
C ASN A 180 -16.73 -12.75 17.07
N PRO A 181 -17.71 -13.55 17.49
CA PRO A 181 -17.64 -14.27 18.75
C PRO A 181 -16.58 -15.37 18.78
N ASN A 182 -16.08 -15.77 17.61
CA ASN A 182 -15.14 -16.88 17.45
C ASN A 182 -13.75 -16.43 16.98
N SER A 183 -13.46 -15.12 16.94
CA SER A 183 -12.15 -14.60 16.60
C SER A 183 -11.68 -13.57 17.63
N ASN A 184 -10.45 -13.73 18.11
CA ASN A 184 -9.78 -12.77 18.99
C ASN A 184 -8.71 -11.95 18.25
N ARG A 185 -8.66 -12.01 16.93
CA ARG A 185 -7.63 -11.42 16.09
C ARG A 185 -8.20 -10.47 15.04
N ASP A 186 -7.30 -9.77 14.39
CA ASP A 186 -7.60 -8.91 13.27
C ASP A 186 -8.30 -9.69 12.16
N TYR A 187 -9.13 -8.99 11.43
CA TYR A 187 -10.00 -9.55 10.42
C TYR A 187 -9.71 -8.84 9.10
N PHE A 188 -9.09 -9.53 8.17
CA PHE A 188 -8.77 -9.00 6.85
C PHE A 188 -9.90 -9.33 5.89
N THR A 189 -10.45 -8.32 5.23
CA THR A 189 -11.70 -8.46 4.49
C THR A 189 -11.66 -7.85 3.11
N ALA A 190 -12.53 -8.37 2.24
CA ALA A 190 -12.90 -7.78 0.98
C ALA A 190 -14.42 -7.85 0.77
N SER A 191 -14.95 -7.06 -0.16
CA SER A 191 -16.32 -7.25 -0.65
C SER A 191 -16.42 -8.59 -1.38
N ILE A 192 -17.46 -9.37 -1.05
CA ILE A 192 -17.75 -10.65 -1.72
C ILE A 192 -19.11 -10.64 -2.43
N GLY A 193 -19.55 -9.44 -2.81
CA GLY A 193 -20.77 -9.20 -3.57
C GLY A 193 -21.96 -8.77 -2.72
N GLY A 194 -22.74 -7.86 -3.22
CA GLY A 194 -23.92 -7.32 -2.54
C GLY A 194 -23.59 -6.68 -1.19
N GLU A 195 -24.31 -7.08 -0.17
CA GLU A 195 -24.15 -6.63 1.23
C GLU A 195 -23.28 -7.58 2.07
N LEU A 196 -22.36 -8.32 1.44
CA LEU A 196 -21.50 -9.29 2.11
C LEU A 196 -20.04 -8.84 2.14
N MET A 197 -19.42 -8.92 3.32
CA MET A 197 -17.96 -8.95 3.49
C MET A 197 -17.51 -10.40 3.70
N GLY A 198 -16.39 -10.77 3.09
CA GLY A 198 -15.68 -12.01 3.37
C GLY A 198 -14.29 -11.71 3.90
N GLY A 199 -13.75 -12.58 4.72
CA GLY A 199 -12.40 -12.40 5.23
C GLY A 199 -11.89 -13.58 6.02
N ILE A 200 -10.61 -13.56 6.35
CA ILE A 200 -9.93 -14.60 7.11
C ILE A 200 -9.50 -14.09 8.49
N ALA A 201 -9.62 -14.93 9.48
CA ALA A 201 -9.16 -14.66 10.84
C ALA A 201 -8.81 -15.95 11.57
N ALA A 202 -7.90 -15.87 12.54
CA ALA A 202 -7.59 -16.98 13.42
C ALA A 202 -8.74 -17.27 14.40
N ILE A 203 -8.89 -18.54 14.78
CA ILE A 203 -9.91 -18.97 15.75
C ILE A 203 -9.51 -18.52 17.16
N ALA A 204 -10.47 -17.98 17.94
CA ALA A 204 -10.24 -17.63 19.33
C ALA A 204 -9.86 -18.84 20.18
N GLY A 205 -8.78 -18.70 20.96
CA GLY A 205 -8.30 -19.74 21.88
C GLY A 205 -7.60 -20.94 21.24
N SER A 206 -7.45 -20.96 19.91
CA SER A 206 -6.62 -21.96 19.26
C SER A 206 -5.16 -21.53 19.31
N VAL A 207 -4.28 -22.46 19.68
CA VAL A 207 -2.83 -22.37 19.46
C VAL A 207 -2.46 -22.97 18.10
N SER A 208 -3.45 -23.26 17.27
CA SER A 208 -3.28 -23.95 16.02
C SER A 208 -3.32 -23.01 14.84
N ASP A 209 -2.65 -23.40 13.81
CA ASP A 209 -2.37 -22.82 12.52
C ASP A 209 -3.60 -22.70 11.61
N THR A 210 -4.80 -22.58 12.19
CA THR A 210 -6.05 -22.60 11.43
C THR A 210 -6.58 -21.19 11.27
N LEU A 211 -6.58 -20.71 10.03
CA LEU A 211 -7.35 -19.55 9.62
C LEU A 211 -8.73 -20.02 9.16
N ASN A 212 -9.78 -19.34 9.63
CA ASN A 212 -11.12 -19.55 9.14
C ASN A 212 -11.53 -18.45 8.16
N PHE A 213 -12.28 -18.84 7.15
CA PHE A 213 -13.02 -17.92 6.33
C PHE A 213 -14.36 -17.57 6.99
N TRP A 214 -14.64 -16.28 7.10
CA TRP A 214 -15.85 -15.73 7.68
C TRP A 214 -16.58 -14.90 6.65
N LYS A 215 -17.91 -14.98 6.71
CA LYS A 215 -18.79 -14.05 6.01
C LYS A 215 -19.48 -13.17 7.03
N PHE A 216 -19.60 -11.90 6.73
CA PHE A 216 -20.39 -10.96 7.49
C PHE A 216 -21.44 -10.34 6.57
N ASP A 217 -22.71 -10.52 6.94
CA ASP A 217 -23.83 -9.90 6.26
C ASP A 217 -24.08 -8.53 6.87
N MET A 218 -23.79 -7.50 6.08
CA MET A 218 -23.88 -6.10 6.51
C MET A 218 -25.33 -5.61 6.65
N SER A 219 -26.29 -6.28 5.98
CA SER A 219 -27.72 -5.95 6.09
C SER A 219 -28.34 -6.44 7.40
N THR A 220 -27.90 -7.59 7.86
CA THR A 220 -28.38 -8.22 9.10
C THR A 220 -27.40 -8.04 10.26
N ASN A 221 -26.21 -7.54 10.01
CA ASN A 221 -25.11 -7.42 10.97
C ASN A 221 -24.76 -8.75 11.66
N THR A 222 -24.66 -9.84 10.87
CA THR A 222 -24.40 -11.18 11.39
C THR A 222 -23.17 -11.83 10.79
N PHE A 223 -22.37 -12.49 11.64
CA PHE A 223 -21.28 -13.34 11.21
C PHE A 223 -21.74 -14.76 10.94
N THR A 224 -21.26 -15.33 9.84
CA THR A 224 -21.45 -16.75 9.51
C THR A 224 -20.07 -17.37 9.29
N ALA A 225 -19.75 -18.41 10.04
CA ALA A 225 -18.57 -19.22 9.79
C ALA A 225 -18.78 -20.07 8.53
N THR A 226 -17.75 -20.16 7.71
CA THR A 226 -17.68 -21.10 6.60
C THR A 226 -16.46 -22.04 6.80
N ALA A 227 -16.13 -22.83 5.81
CA ALA A 227 -15.07 -23.83 5.92
C ALA A 227 -13.72 -23.23 6.41
N PRO A 228 -12.97 -23.94 7.24
CA PRO A 228 -11.63 -23.50 7.64
C PRO A 228 -10.72 -23.43 6.43
N VAL A 229 -9.96 -22.33 6.33
CA VAL A 229 -8.80 -22.22 5.45
C VAL A 229 -7.63 -22.81 6.24
N VAL A 230 -7.46 -24.11 6.17
CA VAL A 230 -6.41 -24.79 6.94
C VAL A 230 -5.05 -24.39 6.36
N VAL A 231 -4.17 -23.93 7.22
CA VAL A 231 -2.75 -23.72 6.90
C VAL A 231 -2.06 -25.06 7.12
N GLU A 232 -1.74 -25.77 6.03
CA GLU A 232 -1.16 -27.10 6.12
C GLU A 232 0.35 -27.03 6.39
N GLY A 233 0.83 -27.81 7.36
CA GLY A 233 2.23 -28.19 7.49
C GLY A 233 3.13 -27.16 8.15
N VAL A 234 2.63 -26.34 9.03
CA VAL A 234 3.32 -25.19 9.53
C VAL A 234 3.32 -25.08 11.03
N ASP A 235 4.44 -24.63 11.58
CA ASP A 235 4.55 -24.19 12.96
C ASP A 235 3.47 -23.16 13.30
N PRO A 236 3.01 -23.11 14.58
CA PRO A 236 1.94 -22.21 14.97
C PRO A 236 2.13 -20.82 14.39
N ILE A 237 1.16 -20.36 13.62
CA ILE A 237 1.14 -18.99 13.13
C ILE A 237 1.34 -18.12 14.34
N ASP A 238 2.53 -17.53 14.41
CA ASP A 238 2.81 -16.58 15.45
C ASP A 238 1.70 -15.55 15.50
N ALA A 239 1.35 -15.19 16.70
CA ALA A 239 0.23 -14.35 17.06
C ALA A 239 0.13 -12.98 16.34
N SER A 240 1.06 -12.65 15.48
CA SER A 240 1.11 -11.43 14.70
C SER A 240 0.46 -11.65 13.33
N SER A 241 -0.71 -11.13 13.13
CA SER A 241 -1.54 -11.03 11.92
C SER A 241 -0.75 -10.93 10.60
N ARG A 242 -0.25 -12.03 10.08
CA ARG A 242 0.64 -12.08 8.90
C ARG A 242 -0.08 -12.71 7.71
N TRP A 243 -1.32 -12.30 7.47
CA TRP A 243 -2.14 -12.79 6.36
C TRP A 243 -2.88 -11.67 5.67
N GLN A 244 -3.22 -11.91 4.42
CA GLN A 244 -4.00 -11.02 3.57
C GLN A 244 -5.13 -11.78 2.89
N PHE A 245 -6.16 -11.04 2.48
CA PHE A 245 -7.32 -11.61 1.81
C PHE A 245 -7.78 -10.69 0.70
N ALA A 246 -8.03 -11.25 -0.47
CA ALA A 246 -8.62 -10.55 -1.60
C ALA A 246 -9.77 -11.35 -2.22
N SER A 247 -10.66 -10.66 -2.89
CA SER A 247 -11.80 -11.25 -3.59
C SER A 247 -12.14 -10.46 -4.85
N THR A 248 -12.65 -11.16 -5.86
CA THR A 248 -13.36 -10.48 -6.95
C THR A 248 -14.62 -9.80 -6.41
N PRO A 249 -15.10 -8.70 -7.02
CA PRO A 249 -16.30 -8.00 -6.54
C PRO A 249 -17.57 -8.86 -6.46
N SER A 250 -17.63 -9.96 -7.22
CA SER A 250 -18.73 -10.94 -7.16
C SER A 250 -18.59 -11.94 -6.02
N GLY A 251 -17.43 -12.03 -5.37
CA GLY A 251 -17.11 -13.05 -4.40
C GLY A 251 -16.98 -14.46 -4.96
N SER A 252 -16.97 -14.62 -6.29
CA SER A 252 -16.83 -15.94 -6.90
C SER A 252 -15.41 -16.51 -6.78
N HIS A 253 -14.40 -15.63 -6.85
CA HIS A 253 -13.00 -15.98 -6.70
C HIS A 253 -12.41 -15.20 -5.51
N MET A 254 -11.67 -15.89 -4.67
CA MET A 254 -11.04 -15.35 -3.47
C MET A 254 -9.69 -15.98 -3.24
N SER A 255 -8.78 -15.25 -2.62
CA SER A 255 -7.48 -15.76 -2.21
C SER A 255 -7.15 -15.32 -0.80
N ALA A 256 -6.63 -16.27 -0.03
CA ALA A 256 -6.05 -16.06 1.27
C ALA A 256 -4.53 -16.27 1.16
N MET A 257 -3.76 -15.29 1.57
CA MET A 257 -2.29 -15.32 1.55
C MET A 257 -1.76 -15.17 2.98
N TRP A 258 -0.67 -15.84 3.28
CA TRP A 258 0.02 -15.72 4.57
C TRP A 258 1.52 -15.86 4.39
N TRP A 259 2.25 -15.27 5.31
CA TRP A 259 3.70 -15.36 5.38
C TRP A 259 4.13 -16.21 6.56
N MET A 260 5.28 -16.87 6.42
CA MET A 260 5.81 -17.78 7.40
C MET A 260 7.31 -17.76 7.49
N SER A 261 7.80 -17.94 8.72
CA SER A 261 9.19 -18.19 9.00
C SER A 261 9.38 -19.67 9.35
N LEU A 262 10.04 -20.42 8.48
CA LEU A 262 10.38 -21.81 8.69
C LEU A 262 11.88 -21.94 8.94
N ALA A 263 12.32 -21.93 10.21
CA ALA A 263 13.68 -22.26 10.62
C ALA A 263 14.82 -21.65 9.77
N GLY A 264 14.63 -20.41 9.32
CA GLY A 264 15.60 -19.66 8.49
C GLY A 264 15.27 -19.59 7.02
N SER A 265 14.08 -20.03 6.60
CA SER A 265 13.51 -19.74 5.29
C SER A 265 12.20 -18.98 5.46
N GLU A 266 12.12 -17.81 4.83
CA GLU A 266 10.95 -16.95 4.84
C GLU A 266 10.20 -17.17 3.54
N GLN A 267 8.90 -17.46 3.62
CA GLN A 267 8.13 -17.77 2.43
C GLN A 267 6.68 -17.35 2.58
N ASP A 268 6.11 -16.85 1.47
CA ASP A 268 4.68 -16.65 1.32
C ASP A 268 3.98 -17.96 0.92
N TYR A 269 2.72 -18.06 1.31
CA TYR A 269 1.81 -19.10 0.83
C TYR A 269 0.44 -18.49 0.53
N TYR A 270 -0.28 -19.08 -0.39
CA TYR A 270 -1.67 -18.71 -0.63
C TYR A 270 -2.54 -19.92 -1.03
N LYS A 271 -3.83 -19.79 -0.80
CA LYS A 271 -4.89 -20.67 -1.31
C LYS A 271 -5.94 -19.84 -2.01
N SER A 272 -6.57 -20.40 -3.02
CA SER A 272 -7.67 -19.76 -3.74
C SER A 272 -8.92 -20.61 -3.69
N SER A 273 -10.06 -19.94 -3.67
CA SER A 273 -11.39 -20.51 -3.86
C SER A 273 -12.01 -19.97 -5.14
N THR A 274 -12.73 -20.80 -5.87
CA THR A 274 -13.47 -20.42 -7.08
C THR A 274 -14.98 -20.64 -6.92
N ASP A 275 -15.43 -20.95 -5.72
CA ASP A 275 -16.82 -21.30 -5.39
C ASP A 275 -17.38 -20.48 -4.19
N GLY A 276 -16.88 -19.27 -4.03
CA GLY A 276 -17.33 -18.36 -2.97
C GLY A 276 -16.89 -18.77 -1.56
N GLY A 277 -15.73 -19.43 -1.44
CA GLY A 277 -15.15 -19.86 -0.17
C GLY A 277 -15.69 -21.17 0.37
N ALA A 278 -16.42 -21.95 -0.44
CA ALA A 278 -16.93 -23.27 -0.03
C ALA A 278 -15.81 -24.32 -0.02
N THR A 279 -14.91 -24.26 -1.00
CA THR A 279 -13.69 -25.09 -1.05
C THR A 279 -12.47 -24.25 -1.39
N TRP A 280 -11.29 -24.74 -0.98
CA TRP A 280 -10.01 -24.06 -1.16
C TRP A 280 -8.98 -24.99 -1.82
N SER A 281 -8.14 -24.42 -2.68
CA SER A 281 -7.05 -25.14 -3.33
C SER A 281 -6.02 -25.65 -2.31
N SER A 282 -5.10 -26.51 -2.74
CA SER A 282 -3.85 -26.76 -2.00
C SER A 282 -3.06 -25.46 -1.87
N ALA A 283 -2.26 -25.36 -0.80
CA ALA A 283 -1.37 -24.23 -0.61
C ALA A 283 -0.27 -24.22 -1.69
N THR A 284 0.03 -23.03 -2.19
CA THR A 284 1.14 -22.77 -3.12
C THR A 284 1.79 -21.45 -2.77
N SER A 285 2.93 -21.12 -3.37
CA SER A 285 3.66 -19.88 -3.13
C SER A 285 3.67 -19.04 -4.39
N PHE A 286 3.58 -17.70 -4.24
CA PHE A 286 3.83 -16.76 -5.31
C PHE A 286 5.32 -16.67 -5.66
N MET A 287 6.19 -16.82 -4.65
CA MET A 287 7.63 -16.83 -4.84
C MET A 287 8.29 -17.88 -3.92
N PRO A 288 8.59 -19.08 -4.43
CA PRO A 288 9.23 -20.11 -3.64
C PRO A 288 10.57 -19.68 -3.03
N TRP A 289 10.85 -20.16 -1.84
CA TRP A 289 12.11 -19.92 -1.15
C TRP A 289 13.33 -20.26 -2.04
N GLY A 290 14.35 -19.41 -1.98
CA GLY A 290 15.55 -19.56 -2.79
C GLY A 290 15.42 -19.09 -4.23
N THR A 291 14.35 -18.37 -4.57
CA THR A 291 14.18 -17.72 -5.87
C THR A 291 15.35 -16.78 -6.14
N ILE A 292 15.86 -16.79 -7.38
CA ILE A 292 16.91 -15.88 -7.83
C ILE A 292 16.28 -14.77 -8.66
N LEU A 293 16.43 -13.52 -8.21
CA LEU A 293 15.95 -12.34 -8.90
C LEU A 293 17.09 -11.34 -9.11
N GLY A 294 17.37 -11.02 -10.38
CA GLY A 294 18.44 -10.07 -10.72
C GLY A 294 19.85 -10.53 -10.29
N GLY A 295 20.04 -11.84 -10.09
CA GLY A 295 21.29 -12.44 -9.65
C GLY A 295 21.42 -12.64 -8.13
N ASP A 296 20.47 -12.10 -7.34
CA ASP A 296 20.43 -12.26 -5.89
C ASP A 296 19.48 -13.39 -5.49
N SER A 297 19.87 -14.21 -4.52
CA SER A 297 18.93 -15.10 -3.82
C SER A 297 18.09 -14.26 -2.88
N VAL A 298 16.78 -14.42 -2.94
CA VAL A 298 15.84 -13.61 -2.15
C VAL A 298 14.80 -14.49 -1.46
N GLU A 299 14.26 -13.98 -0.38
CA GLU A 299 13.10 -14.52 0.34
C GLU A 299 12.05 -13.42 0.53
N THR A 300 10.78 -13.80 0.62
CA THR A 300 9.69 -12.86 0.87
C THR A 300 9.73 -12.36 2.31
N TYR A 301 9.24 -11.14 2.51
CA TYR A 301 9.15 -10.57 3.85
C TYR A 301 7.74 -10.01 4.12
N LEU A 302 7.53 -9.53 5.34
CA LEU A 302 6.28 -8.91 5.81
C LEU A 302 5.85 -7.71 4.96
N SER A 303 4.64 -7.20 5.19
CA SER A 303 4.07 -6.04 4.49
C SER A 303 3.69 -6.35 3.04
N MET A 304 3.05 -7.47 2.81
CA MET A 304 2.54 -7.84 1.49
C MET A 304 1.13 -7.32 1.25
N ASP A 305 0.77 -7.23 -0.02
CA ASP A 305 -0.57 -6.94 -0.47
C ASP A 305 -1.00 -7.94 -1.55
N ILE A 306 -2.29 -8.26 -1.61
CA ILE A 306 -2.87 -9.19 -2.58
C ILE A 306 -4.16 -8.60 -3.13
N GLU A 307 -4.29 -8.59 -4.45
CA GLU A 307 -5.44 -8.01 -5.11
C GLU A 307 -5.85 -8.79 -6.37
N TYR A 308 -7.13 -8.75 -6.71
CA TYR A 308 -7.62 -9.25 -8.00
C TYR A 308 -7.64 -8.13 -9.03
N LYS A 309 -7.09 -8.40 -10.21
CA LYS A 309 -7.16 -7.47 -11.33
C LYS A 309 -8.63 -7.21 -11.72
N PRO A 310 -9.08 -5.96 -11.76
CA PRO A 310 -10.46 -5.62 -12.09
C PRO A 310 -10.94 -6.26 -13.40
N GLY A 311 -12.14 -6.84 -13.36
CA GLY A 311 -12.76 -7.48 -14.52
C GLY A 311 -12.19 -8.84 -14.92
N THR A 312 -11.26 -9.39 -14.16
CA THR A 312 -10.67 -10.72 -14.37
C THR A 312 -10.74 -11.57 -13.10
N ASN A 313 -10.26 -12.82 -13.20
CA ASN A 313 -10.05 -13.70 -12.07
C ASN A 313 -8.55 -13.87 -11.73
N ASP A 314 -7.72 -12.98 -12.24
CA ASP A 314 -6.28 -13.02 -12.04
C ASP A 314 -5.92 -12.36 -10.70
N VAL A 315 -5.31 -13.11 -9.82
CA VAL A 315 -4.81 -12.64 -8.54
C VAL A 315 -3.34 -12.22 -8.66
N TYR A 316 -3.00 -11.10 -8.07
CA TYR A 316 -1.64 -10.56 -7.99
C TYR A 316 -1.26 -10.37 -6.54
N ALA A 317 0.00 -10.64 -6.22
CA ALA A 317 0.60 -10.34 -4.93
C ALA A 317 1.84 -9.46 -5.10
N VAL A 318 2.00 -8.49 -4.22
CA VAL A 318 3.19 -7.65 -4.13
C VAL A 318 3.77 -7.75 -2.73
N PHE A 319 5.09 -7.83 -2.63
CA PHE A 319 5.77 -8.00 -1.37
C PHE A 319 7.21 -7.48 -1.43
N PRO A 320 7.77 -7.07 -0.28
CA PRO A 320 9.20 -6.80 -0.19
C PRO A 320 9.97 -8.11 -0.08
N THR A 321 11.23 -8.08 -0.52
CA THR A 321 12.15 -9.20 -0.37
C THR A 321 13.39 -8.79 0.40
N LEU A 322 14.06 -9.77 0.99
CA LEU A 322 15.35 -9.64 1.63
C LEU A 322 16.32 -10.71 1.14
N ALA A 323 17.61 -10.52 1.36
CA ALA A 323 18.57 -11.59 1.22
C ALA A 323 18.36 -12.63 2.34
N PRO A 324 18.44 -13.94 2.05
CA PRO A 324 18.21 -14.98 3.04
C PRO A 324 19.07 -14.79 4.29
N GLY A 325 18.41 -14.82 5.45
CA GLY A 325 19.07 -14.63 6.75
C GLY A 325 19.56 -13.22 7.08
N SER A 326 19.15 -12.21 6.29
CA SER A 326 19.53 -10.83 6.51
C SER A 326 18.31 -9.92 6.67
N PHE A 327 18.28 -9.11 7.72
CA PHE A 327 17.24 -8.09 7.93
C PHE A 327 17.65 -6.67 7.50
N LEU A 328 18.93 -6.43 7.33
CA LEU A 328 19.51 -5.07 7.31
C LEU A 328 20.27 -4.75 6.04
N THR A 329 20.20 -5.58 5.03
CA THR A 329 21.01 -5.30 3.86
C THR A 329 20.20 -4.66 2.76
N THR A 330 20.74 -3.58 2.25
CA THR A 330 20.43 -3.04 0.94
C THR A 330 20.57 -4.10 -0.18
N THR A 331 21.34 -5.17 0.08
CA THR A 331 21.47 -6.33 -0.81
C THR A 331 20.29 -7.27 -0.66
N GLY A 332 19.58 -7.52 -1.76
CA GLY A 332 18.38 -8.38 -1.77
C GLY A 332 17.07 -7.68 -1.42
N SER A 333 17.11 -6.43 -0.92
CA SER A 333 15.91 -5.62 -0.72
C SER A 333 15.33 -5.22 -2.08
N LYS A 334 14.12 -5.69 -2.37
CA LYS A 334 13.40 -5.40 -3.62
C LYS A 334 11.90 -5.30 -3.33
N ILE A 335 11.19 -4.59 -4.18
CA ILE A 335 9.74 -4.72 -4.31
C ILE A 335 9.45 -5.61 -5.52
N VAL A 336 8.67 -6.64 -5.30
CA VAL A 336 8.43 -7.71 -6.27
C VAL A 336 6.93 -7.93 -6.41
N ILE A 337 6.48 -8.15 -7.65
CA ILE A 337 5.12 -8.60 -7.95
C ILE A 337 5.13 -10.00 -8.54
N SER A 338 4.15 -10.81 -8.18
CA SER A 338 3.93 -12.13 -8.74
C SER A 338 2.45 -12.41 -8.97
N SER A 339 2.16 -13.22 -9.97
CA SER A 339 0.82 -13.73 -10.28
C SER A 339 0.96 -14.99 -11.14
N PRO A 340 0.07 -15.98 -11.00
CA PRO A 340 -0.01 -17.09 -11.96
C PRO A 340 -0.24 -16.64 -13.41
N ALA A 341 -0.88 -15.48 -13.60
CA ALA A 341 -1.16 -14.89 -14.91
C ALA A 341 -0.01 -14.03 -15.46
N LEU A 342 1.01 -13.72 -14.63
CA LEU A 342 2.12 -12.84 -14.97
C LEU A 342 3.38 -13.64 -15.28
N ASN A 343 4.08 -13.33 -16.39
CA ASN A 343 5.40 -13.85 -16.72
C ASN A 343 5.52 -15.40 -16.56
N SER A 344 4.48 -16.13 -16.96
CA SER A 344 4.38 -17.59 -16.79
C SER A 344 4.50 -18.05 -15.32
N GLY A 345 4.02 -17.22 -14.37
CA GLY A 345 4.10 -17.47 -12.93
C GLY A 345 5.41 -17.05 -12.27
N ASN A 346 6.34 -16.43 -13.02
CA ASN A 346 7.59 -15.93 -12.44
C ASN A 346 7.42 -14.50 -11.91
N ALA A 347 8.04 -14.24 -10.79
CA ALA A 347 8.04 -12.93 -10.17
C ALA A 347 8.76 -11.86 -11.02
N VAL A 348 8.28 -10.62 -10.94
CA VAL A 348 8.83 -9.45 -11.65
C VAL A 348 9.29 -8.43 -10.62
N VAL A 349 10.51 -7.93 -10.77
CA VAL A 349 11.07 -6.87 -9.91
C VAL A 349 10.49 -5.52 -10.35
N ILE A 350 9.94 -4.79 -9.39
CA ILE A 350 9.44 -3.41 -9.57
C ILE A 350 10.53 -2.42 -9.20
N ALA A 351 11.14 -2.62 -8.04
CA ALA A 351 12.18 -1.75 -7.51
C ALA A 351 13.31 -2.57 -6.89
N ASP A 352 14.55 -2.19 -7.17
CA ASP A 352 15.75 -2.74 -6.58
C ASP A 352 16.91 -1.72 -6.64
N ARG A 353 18.12 -2.14 -6.25
CA ARG A 353 19.33 -1.29 -6.28
C ARG A 353 19.70 -0.74 -7.67
N ASN A 354 19.16 -1.28 -8.77
CA ASN A 354 19.47 -0.78 -10.11
C ASN A 354 18.65 0.46 -10.46
N ASN A 355 17.47 0.62 -9.90
CA ASN A 355 16.60 1.76 -10.12
C ASN A 355 16.32 2.61 -8.85
N LEU A 356 16.79 2.15 -7.67
CA LEU A 356 16.79 2.87 -6.40
C LEU A 356 18.20 2.95 -5.78
N GLY A 357 19.23 3.06 -6.61
CA GLY A 357 20.63 2.94 -6.18
C GLY A 357 21.08 3.92 -5.10
N SER A 358 20.48 5.10 -5.01
CA SER A 358 20.78 6.06 -3.95
C SER A 358 20.30 5.59 -2.57
N ILE A 359 19.26 4.76 -2.52
CA ILE A 359 18.68 4.25 -1.28
C ILE A 359 19.29 2.89 -0.93
N LEU A 360 19.36 1.98 -1.89
CA LEU A 360 19.69 0.58 -1.65
C LEU A 360 21.17 0.22 -1.82
N ASN A 361 22.04 1.19 -2.09
CA ASN A 361 23.49 1.01 -2.15
C ASN A 361 24.24 1.65 -0.97
N ASP A 362 23.52 2.22 -0.01
CA ASP A 362 24.15 2.88 1.14
C ASP A 362 24.06 1.96 2.37
N ASP A 363 25.18 1.32 2.69
CA ASP A 363 25.33 0.47 3.89
C ASP A 363 25.37 1.31 5.20
N SER A 364 25.35 2.65 5.11
CA SER A 364 25.32 3.55 6.28
C SER A 364 23.91 3.87 6.76
N ILE A 365 22.87 3.38 6.09
CA ILE A 365 21.48 3.57 6.49
C ILE A 365 21.24 2.92 7.85
N ASN A 366 21.02 3.77 8.84
CA ASN A 366 20.57 3.33 10.16
C ASN A 366 19.05 3.31 10.17
N THR A 367 18.51 2.14 10.20
CA THR A 367 17.06 1.95 10.22
C THR A 367 16.61 1.44 11.56
N ILE A 368 15.51 1.95 12.08
CA ILE A 368 14.77 1.21 13.08
C ILE A 368 14.09 0.07 12.30
N VAL A 369 14.69 -1.10 12.34
CA VAL A 369 14.05 -2.29 11.79
C VAL A 369 12.91 -2.65 12.70
N ASP A 370 11.70 -2.26 12.33
CA ASP A 370 10.51 -2.72 13.02
C ASP A 370 10.04 -4.04 12.41
N LEU A 371 10.52 -5.13 12.98
CA LEU A 371 10.20 -6.48 12.55
C LEU A 371 8.71 -6.82 12.71
N GLN A 372 7.97 -6.11 13.56
CA GLN A 372 6.55 -6.38 13.75
C GLN A 372 5.70 -5.80 12.63
N VAL A 373 6.10 -4.65 12.09
CA VAL A 373 5.36 -3.96 11.02
C VAL A 373 6.01 -4.11 9.65
N GLY A 374 7.16 -4.79 9.56
CA GLY A 374 7.81 -5.08 8.29
C GLY A 374 8.52 -3.89 7.65
N VAL A 375 8.94 -2.89 8.45
CA VAL A 375 9.75 -1.77 7.95
C VAL A 375 11.16 -2.24 7.68
N VAL A 376 11.54 -2.27 6.43
CA VAL A 376 12.88 -2.65 5.93
C VAL A 376 13.24 -1.73 4.77
N GLY A 377 14.43 -1.79 4.22
CA GLY A 377 14.96 -0.88 3.18
C GLY A 377 13.94 -0.31 2.19
N VAL A 378 13.11 -1.15 1.58
CA VAL A 378 11.86 -0.81 0.89
C VAL A 378 10.75 -1.71 1.40
N SER A 379 9.59 -1.16 1.74
CA SER A 379 8.55 -1.87 2.48
C SER A 379 7.14 -1.37 2.17
N HIS A 380 6.15 -2.05 2.72
CA HIS A 380 4.73 -1.70 2.63
C HIS A 380 4.25 -1.47 1.18
N PRO A 381 4.56 -2.37 0.23
CA PRO A 381 4.04 -2.21 -1.11
C PRO A 381 2.53 -2.41 -1.14
N THR A 382 1.85 -1.64 -1.98
CA THR A 382 0.45 -1.84 -2.34
C THR A 382 0.27 -1.67 -3.84
N ILE A 383 -0.70 -2.37 -4.42
CA ILE A 383 -0.99 -2.31 -5.85
C ILE A 383 -2.42 -1.89 -6.13
N GLY A 384 -2.63 -1.25 -7.27
CA GLY A 384 -3.94 -0.91 -7.76
C GLY A 384 -3.96 -0.72 -9.27
N TRP A 385 -5.15 -0.55 -9.81
CA TRP A 385 -5.40 -0.32 -11.24
C TRP A 385 -6.28 0.89 -11.42
N ASN A 386 -6.04 1.66 -12.47
CA ASN A 386 -7.03 2.61 -12.94
C ASN A 386 -7.93 1.98 -14.02
N ASP A 387 -8.98 2.71 -14.43
CA ASP A 387 -9.93 2.22 -15.44
C ASP A 387 -9.30 2.06 -16.84
N ALA A 388 -8.15 2.66 -17.12
CA ALA A 388 -7.39 2.44 -18.34
C ALA A 388 -6.56 1.14 -18.30
N GLY A 389 -6.53 0.44 -17.16
CA GLY A 389 -5.75 -0.79 -16.97
C GLY A 389 -4.28 -0.55 -16.64
N THR A 390 -3.87 0.71 -16.40
CA THR A 390 -2.55 1.01 -15.86
C THR A 390 -2.47 0.50 -14.43
N MET A 391 -1.37 -0.13 -14.08
CA MET A 391 -1.07 -0.55 -12.72
C MET A 391 -0.18 0.47 -12.02
N ILE A 392 -0.38 0.63 -10.74
CA ILE A 392 0.53 1.33 -9.83
C ILE A 392 0.99 0.39 -8.74
N CYS A 393 2.25 0.53 -8.34
CA CYS A 393 2.76 0.01 -7.08
C CYS A 393 3.27 1.19 -6.26
N LEU A 394 2.77 1.35 -5.05
CA LEU A 394 3.29 2.30 -4.06
C LEU A 394 4.09 1.53 -3.02
N PHE A 395 5.10 2.14 -2.43
CA PHE A 395 5.89 1.56 -1.35
C PHE A 395 6.63 2.64 -0.57
N SER A 396 7.03 2.34 0.67
CA SER A 396 7.91 3.19 1.47
C SER A 396 9.36 2.84 1.24
N GLY A 397 10.23 3.83 1.23
CA GLY A 397 11.68 3.64 1.06
C GLY A 397 12.48 4.66 1.87
N TYR A 398 13.55 4.22 2.51
CA TYR A 398 14.41 5.08 3.32
C TYR A 398 15.08 6.17 2.50
N GLN A 399 15.24 7.36 3.10
CA GLN A 399 16.00 8.46 2.53
C GLN A 399 17.44 8.47 3.06
N PRO A 400 18.46 8.35 2.18
CA PRO A 400 19.84 8.58 2.56
C PRO A 400 20.02 10.05 3.00
N ASN A 401 20.71 10.27 4.11
CA ASN A 401 21.03 11.59 4.64
C ASN A 401 19.87 12.42 5.24
N ASP A 402 18.65 11.93 5.19
CA ASP A 402 17.53 12.50 5.93
C ASP A 402 17.33 11.70 7.21
N THR A 403 17.79 12.26 8.34
CA THR A 403 17.89 11.52 9.60
C THR A 403 17.59 12.38 10.80
N MET A 404 16.95 11.76 11.81
CA MET A 404 16.84 12.29 13.17
C MET A 404 17.32 11.23 14.16
N ASP A 405 18.17 11.65 15.14
CA ASP A 405 18.73 10.76 16.17
C ASP A 405 19.45 9.52 15.59
N ALA A 406 20.07 9.66 14.41
CA ALA A 406 20.72 8.62 13.64
C ALA A 406 19.79 7.59 12.97
N PHE A 407 18.49 7.83 12.88
CA PHE A 407 17.55 7.02 12.13
C PHE A 407 17.09 7.74 10.86
N ASN A 408 16.99 7.00 9.77
CA ASN A 408 16.54 7.54 8.51
C ASN A 408 15.01 7.64 8.45
N PHE A 409 14.54 8.71 7.84
CA PHE A 409 13.13 8.87 7.46
C PHE A 409 12.80 8.07 6.20
N ASN A 410 11.53 7.81 5.99
CA ASN A 410 11.00 7.17 4.79
C ASN A 410 10.23 8.16 3.93
N ASP A 411 10.34 8.01 2.62
CA ASP A 411 9.44 8.62 1.65
C ASP A 411 8.54 7.57 0.98
N ILE A 412 7.44 8.03 0.39
CA ILE A 412 6.58 7.22 -0.47
C ILE A 412 7.09 7.29 -1.91
N TYR A 413 7.26 6.12 -2.50
CA TYR A 413 7.62 5.93 -3.90
C TYR A 413 6.47 5.28 -4.67
N TYR A 414 6.45 5.51 -5.97
CA TYR A 414 5.58 4.75 -6.86
C TYR A 414 6.25 4.37 -8.16
N SER A 415 5.79 3.26 -8.76
CA SER A 415 6.11 2.83 -10.11
C SER A 415 4.83 2.52 -10.87
N LEU A 416 4.83 2.73 -12.19
CA LEU A 416 3.70 2.47 -13.06
C LEU A 416 4.01 1.36 -14.06
N SER A 417 3.03 0.50 -14.34
CA SER A 417 3.07 -0.48 -15.41
C SER A 417 1.91 -0.29 -16.36
N TYR A 418 2.23 -0.22 -17.65
CA TYR A 418 1.27 -0.05 -18.74
C TYR A 418 1.00 -1.34 -19.51
N ASN A 419 1.60 -2.45 -19.10
CA ASN A 419 1.53 -3.75 -19.78
C ASN A 419 1.18 -4.91 -18.84
N GLY A 420 0.36 -4.61 -17.83
CA GLY A 420 -0.17 -5.61 -16.92
C GLY A 420 0.85 -6.20 -15.94
N GLY A 421 1.86 -5.42 -15.55
CA GLY A 421 2.86 -5.81 -14.54
C GLY A 421 4.14 -6.44 -15.13
N MET A 422 4.23 -6.60 -16.46
CA MET A 422 5.41 -7.22 -17.10
C MET A 422 6.66 -6.35 -17.04
N THR A 423 6.49 -5.03 -17.13
CA THR A 423 7.55 -4.05 -16.94
C THR A 423 7.04 -2.84 -16.17
N TRP A 424 7.94 -2.16 -15.48
CA TRP A 424 7.62 -1.04 -14.61
C TRP A 424 8.50 0.16 -14.93
N SER A 425 7.96 1.36 -14.71
CA SER A 425 8.76 2.58 -14.74
C SER A 425 9.80 2.55 -13.61
N ASP A 426 10.88 3.33 -13.74
CA ASP A 426 11.71 3.60 -12.58
C ASP A 426 10.85 4.21 -11.46
N PRO A 427 11.13 3.89 -10.19
CA PRO A 427 10.43 4.47 -9.06
C PRO A 427 10.57 5.99 -9.02
N VAL A 428 9.47 6.66 -8.74
CA VAL A 428 9.40 8.10 -8.54
C VAL A 428 9.16 8.36 -7.06
N ASN A 429 9.98 9.20 -6.45
CA ASN A 429 9.74 9.68 -5.10
C ASN A 429 8.54 10.65 -5.12
N LEU A 430 7.43 10.23 -4.50
CA LEU A 430 6.18 11.00 -4.46
C LEU A 430 6.28 12.15 -3.47
N THR A 431 6.75 11.87 -2.26
CA THR A 431 6.74 12.82 -1.16
C THR A 431 7.97 13.72 -1.19
N ASN A 432 9.15 13.17 -1.32
CA ASN A 432 10.43 13.88 -1.41
C ASN A 432 10.53 15.00 -0.37
N THR A 433 10.33 14.66 0.89
CA THR A 433 10.26 15.59 2.01
C THR A 433 11.45 15.41 2.93
N ASP A 434 11.98 16.51 3.48
CA ASP A 434 12.99 16.48 4.53
C ASP A 434 12.30 16.47 5.91
N ASP A 435 12.86 15.74 6.89
CA ASP A 435 12.38 15.68 8.28
C ASP A 435 10.95 15.12 8.45
N TRP A 436 10.48 14.29 7.52
CA TRP A 436 9.21 13.58 7.62
C TRP A 436 9.38 12.08 7.36
N ASP A 437 8.63 11.27 8.11
CA ASP A 437 8.55 9.83 7.93
C ASP A 437 7.18 9.47 7.35
N GLU A 438 7.16 9.01 6.11
CA GLU A 438 5.95 8.62 5.42
C GLU A 438 5.88 7.10 5.27
N LEU A 439 4.81 6.54 5.81
CA LEU A 439 4.61 5.10 5.87
C LEU A 439 3.18 4.69 5.48
N TYR A 440 3.02 3.40 5.24
CA TYR A 440 1.74 2.73 5.02
C TYR A 440 0.94 3.30 3.84
N PRO A 441 1.53 3.37 2.65
CA PRO A 441 0.80 3.84 1.48
C PRO A 441 -0.35 2.89 1.14
N THR A 442 -1.46 3.47 0.71
CA THR A 442 -2.62 2.75 0.21
C THR A 442 -3.09 3.39 -1.08
N VAL A 443 -3.45 2.60 -2.07
CA VAL A 443 -4.08 3.07 -3.30
C VAL A 443 -5.55 2.70 -3.29
N ALA A 444 -6.42 3.63 -3.69
CA ALA A 444 -7.82 3.31 -3.86
C ALA A 444 -8.00 2.30 -5.01
N PRO A 445 -8.83 1.26 -4.83
CA PRO A 445 -9.28 0.46 -5.95
C PRO A 445 -9.89 1.35 -7.03
N SER A 446 -9.76 0.95 -8.28
CA SER A 446 -10.02 1.74 -9.48
C SER A 446 -11.34 2.54 -9.45
N GLY A 447 -11.39 3.63 -10.14
CA GLY A 447 -12.54 4.50 -10.28
C GLY A 447 -12.22 5.77 -11.07
N ASN A 448 -11.04 5.85 -11.69
CA ASN A 448 -10.65 6.96 -12.56
C ASN A 448 -9.74 6.51 -13.70
N THR A 449 -9.94 7.09 -14.88
CA THR A 449 -9.24 6.65 -16.10
C THR A 449 -7.79 7.12 -16.13
N ASN A 450 -7.47 8.26 -15.51
CA ASN A 450 -6.20 8.96 -15.73
C ASN A 450 -5.46 9.36 -14.44
N GLU A 451 -5.86 8.85 -13.31
CA GLU A 451 -5.25 9.19 -12.03
C GLU A 451 -5.40 8.04 -11.02
N PHE A 452 -4.53 8.03 -10.02
CA PHE A 452 -4.66 7.20 -8.83
C PHE A 452 -4.83 8.10 -7.61
N PHE A 453 -5.69 7.67 -6.71
CA PHE A 453 -5.89 8.30 -5.42
C PHE A 453 -5.13 7.50 -4.38
N VAL A 454 -4.29 8.18 -3.62
CA VAL A 454 -3.40 7.55 -2.67
C VAL A 454 -3.54 8.17 -1.29
N HIS A 455 -3.29 7.37 -0.29
CA HIS A 455 -3.30 7.77 1.11
C HIS A 455 -2.07 7.18 1.79
N TYR A 456 -1.49 7.92 2.73
CA TYR A 456 -0.39 7.49 3.57
C TYR A 456 -0.37 8.27 4.89
N GLN A 457 0.43 7.82 5.82
CA GLN A 457 0.69 8.54 7.07
C GLN A 457 1.98 9.32 6.98
N ALA A 458 2.03 10.47 7.64
CA ALA A 458 3.22 11.29 7.78
C ALA A 458 3.40 11.74 9.23
N THR A 459 4.63 11.64 9.74
CA THR A 459 5.02 12.08 11.07
C THR A 459 6.43 12.67 11.06
N ARG A 460 6.77 13.48 12.07
CA ARG A 460 8.13 14.02 12.22
C ARG A 460 9.05 13.12 13.01
N GLY A 461 8.64 11.95 13.42
CA GLY A 461 9.46 10.99 14.14
C GLY A 461 9.78 9.77 13.27
N PRO A 462 11.05 9.41 13.05
CA PRO A 462 11.39 8.27 12.22
C PRO A 462 11.03 6.94 12.89
N GLY A 463 10.50 6.02 12.09
CA GLY A 463 10.11 4.68 12.53
C GLY A 463 8.79 4.63 13.28
N SER A 464 8.41 3.44 13.74
CA SER A 464 7.17 3.22 14.47
C SER A 464 7.41 3.13 15.97
N GLN A 465 6.43 3.62 16.73
CA GLN A 465 6.46 3.68 18.20
C GLN A 465 6.58 2.35 18.90
N SER A 466 6.23 1.25 18.23
CA SER A 466 6.21 -0.06 18.88
C SER A 466 7.60 -0.56 19.28
N PHE A 467 8.67 0.06 18.78
CA PHE A 467 10.06 -0.33 19.01
C PHE A 467 10.95 0.72 19.63
N SER A 468 10.58 1.97 19.61
CA SER A 468 11.33 2.99 20.32
C SER A 468 10.70 3.21 21.68
N ASP A 469 11.53 3.17 22.73
CA ASP A 469 11.21 3.83 24.01
C ASP A 469 11.08 5.37 23.82
N LEU A 470 11.15 5.85 22.58
CA LEU A 470 10.80 7.19 22.19
C LEU A 470 9.30 7.33 22.40
N THR A 471 8.94 7.86 23.56
CA THR A 471 7.56 8.22 23.84
C THR A 471 7.12 9.19 22.76
N PRO A 472 6.17 8.85 21.91
CA PRO A 472 5.85 9.68 20.79
C PRO A 472 5.19 10.96 21.26
N THR A 473 5.82 12.01 20.89
CA THR A 473 5.32 13.35 21.03
C THR A 473 4.96 13.96 19.68
N TYR A 474 5.10 13.15 18.62
CA TYR A 474 4.86 13.60 17.26
C TYR A 474 3.41 13.37 16.85
N VAL A 475 2.87 14.35 16.15
CA VAL A 475 1.55 14.22 15.53
C VAL A 475 1.69 13.37 14.27
N VAL A 476 0.80 12.40 14.14
CA VAL A 476 0.64 11.60 12.93
C VAL A 476 -0.49 12.21 12.11
N HIS A 477 -0.20 12.56 10.88
CA HIS A 477 -1.16 13.09 9.92
C HIS A 477 -1.58 12.01 8.93
N GLN A 478 -2.86 12.02 8.55
CA GLN A 478 -3.35 11.27 7.40
C GLN A 478 -3.23 12.17 6.17
N VAL A 479 -2.53 11.70 5.15
CA VAL A 479 -2.24 12.50 3.95
C VAL A 479 -2.87 11.84 2.73
N PHE A 480 -3.51 12.67 1.91
CA PHE A 480 -4.10 12.29 0.64
C PHE A 480 -3.34 12.95 -0.52
N ASP A 481 -3.15 12.21 -1.60
CA ASP A 481 -2.57 12.75 -2.83
C ASP A 481 -3.21 12.13 -4.08
N ILE A 482 -2.99 12.76 -5.24
CA ILE A 482 -3.44 12.32 -6.54
C ILE A 482 -2.23 12.14 -7.45
N ILE A 483 -2.01 10.91 -7.91
CA ILE A 483 -0.97 10.61 -8.90
C ILE A 483 -1.62 10.61 -10.28
N PRO A 484 -1.38 11.63 -11.12
CA PRO A 484 -1.87 11.63 -12.48
C PRO A 484 -1.14 10.55 -13.28
N THR A 485 -1.87 9.71 -13.95
CA THR A 485 -1.31 8.89 -15.00
C THR A 485 -1.28 9.73 -16.28
N SER A 486 -0.12 9.85 -16.91
CA SER A 486 -0.13 10.29 -18.29
C SER A 486 -1.04 9.33 -19.05
N GLY A 487 -1.96 9.82 -19.86
CA GLY A 487 -2.86 8.98 -20.69
C GLY A 487 -2.15 8.09 -21.72
N ILE A 488 -0.89 7.70 -21.43
CA ILE A 488 -0.06 6.83 -22.24
C ILE A 488 -0.44 5.39 -21.94
N GLN A 489 -0.83 4.67 -22.98
CA GLN A 489 -1.05 3.24 -22.96
C GLN A 489 0.08 2.55 -23.73
N ASN A 490 0.69 1.52 -23.16
CA ASN A 490 1.55 0.64 -23.95
C ASN A 490 0.66 -0.32 -24.75
N ILE A 491 0.66 -0.17 -26.07
CA ILE A 491 -0.16 -0.97 -26.98
C ILE A 491 0.56 -2.20 -27.55
N SER A 492 1.88 -2.30 -27.39
CA SER A 492 2.68 -3.46 -27.74
C SER A 492 4.02 -3.43 -27.02
N SER A 493 4.41 -4.55 -26.41
CA SER A 493 5.73 -4.79 -25.84
C SER A 493 6.77 -5.32 -26.86
N GLU A 494 6.37 -5.56 -28.11
CA GLU A 494 7.35 -5.84 -29.17
C GLU A 494 8.27 -4.62 -29.34
N ILE A 495 9.58 -4.87 -29.37
CA ILE A 495 10.58 -3.81 -29.53
C ILE A 495 10.52 -3.25 -30.96
N PRO A 496 10.10 -1.97 -31.14
CA PRO A 496 10.06 -1.37 -32.47
C PRO A 496 11.46 -1.22 -33.07
N ASN A 497 11.54 -1.28 -34.40
CA ASN A 497 12.82 -1.11 -35.12
C ASN A 497 13.37 0.34 -35.11
N GLY A 498 12.58 1.32 -34.62
CA GLY A 498 12.98 2.71 -34.58
C GLY A 498 11.96 3.62 -33.89
N TYR A 499 12.40 4.83 -33.56
CA TYR A 499 11.50 5.87 -33.08
C TYR A 499 10.54 6.30 -34.19
N SER A 500 9.30 6.56 -33.85
CA SER A 500 8.33 7.15 -34.77
C SER A 500 7.20 7.84 -34.02
N LEU A 501 6.66 8.90 -34.57
CA LEU A 501 5.42 9.54 -34.16
C LEU A 501 4.38 9.33 -35.25
N LYS A 502 3.23 8.71 -34.94
CA LYS A 502 2.17 8.50 -35.93
C LYS A 502 1.24 9.70 -36.00
N GLN A 503 0.52 9.83 -37.12
CA GLN A 503 -0.56 10.80 -37.26
C GLN A 503 -1.65 10.46 -36.27
N ASN A 504 -2.16 11.46 -35.56
CA ASN A 504 -3.29 11.28 -34.64
C ASN A 504 -4.55 10.82 -35.40
N TYR A 505 -5.36 9.98 -34.77
CA TYR A 505 -6.60 9.47 -35.34
C TYR A 505 -7.72 9.48 -34.28
N PRO A 506 -8.91 10.01 -34.65
CA PRO A 506 -9.24 10.68 -35.92
C PRO A 506 -8.52 12.02 -36.09
N ASN A 507 -8.37 12.48 -37.34
CA ASN A 507 -7.90 13.80 -37.68
C ASN A 507 -8.59 14.26 -39.00
N PRO A 508 -9.47 15.28 -39.01
CA PRO A 508 -9.86 16.11 -37.85
C PRO A 508 -10.55 15.34 -36.74
N PHE A 509 -10.57 15.92 -35.51
CA PHE A 509 -11.13 15.27 -34.31
C PHE A 509 -12.08 16.18 -33.52
N ASN A 510 -12.97 15.57 -32.69
CA ASN A 510 -13.94 16.28 -31.84
C ASN A 510 -14.32 15.42 -30.60
N PRO A 511 -14.09 15.86 -29.38
CA PRO A 511 -12.93 16.66 -28.98
C PRO A 511 -11.72 15.77 -28.69
N SER A 512 -11.81 14.43 -28.91
CA SER A 512 -10.80 13.44 -28.54
C SER A 512 -10.12 12.82 -29.76
N THR A 513 -8.83 12.49 -29.62
CA THR A 513 -8.03 11.84 -30.63
C THR A 513 -6.91 11.02 -29.96
N SER A 514 -6.47 9.94 -30.62
CA SER A 514 -5.35 9.12 -30.17
C SER A 514 -4.07 9.44 -30.92
N ILE A 515 -2.95 9.57 -30.21
CA ILE A 515 -1.61 9.81 -30.74
C ILE A 515 -0.77 8.56 -30.42
N GLN A 516 -0.23 7.90 -31.46
CA GLN A 516 0.62 6.73 -31.28
C GLN A 516 2.08 7.06 -31.62
N PHE A 517 3.01 6.42 -30.87
CA PHE A 517 4.44 6.55 -31.08
C PHE A 517 5.22 5.30 -30.65
N ASN A 518 6.42 5.14 -31.17
CA ASN A 518 7.29 4.00 -30.93
C ASN A 518 8.60 4.42 -30.29
N ILE A 519 9.08 3.64 -29.32
CA ILE A 519 10.32 3.82 -28.58
C ILE A 519 11.14 2.52 -28.70
N PRO A 520 12.27 2.49 -29.43
CA PRO A 520 13.06 1.27 -29.61
C PRO A 520 13.99 0.96 -28.43
N THR A 521 14.32 1.96 -27.62
CA THR A 521 15.17 1.82 -26.43
C THR A 521 14.61 2.67 -25.30
N SER A 522 14.80 2.27 -24.05
CA SER A 522 14.36 3.06 -22.90
C SER A 522 14.86 4.50 -23.00
N SER A 523 13.95 5.47 -22.94
CA SER A 523 14.22 6.89 -23.18
C SER A 523 13.37 7.80 -22.32
N LEU A 524 13.88 8.98 -21.99
CA LEU A 524 13.08 10.08 -21.45
C LEU A 524 12.22 10.66 -22.57
N VAL A 525 10.91 10.63 -22.40
CA VAL A 525 9.92 10.99 -23.41
C VAL A 525 9.12 12.21 -22.99
N SER A 526 8.96 13.16 -23.90
CA SER A 526 8.02 14.27 -23.76
C SER A 526 7.13 14.34 -24.99
N LEU A 527 5.82 14.51 -24.78
CA LEU A 527 4.82 14.75 -25.81
C LEU A 527 4.05 16.02 -25.47
N LYS A 528 4.18 17.06 -26.29
CA LYS A 528 3.63 18.38 -26.01
C LYS A 528 2.81 18.89 -27.19
N VAL A 529 1.78 19.68 -26.89
CA VAL A 529 0.87 20.28 -27.87
C VAL A 529 1.07 21.79 -27.90
N TYR A 530 1.11 22.34 -29.12
CA TYR A 530 1.34 23.75 -29.39
C TYR A 530 0.24 24.31 -30.28
N ASP A 531 -0.12 25.58 -30.09
CA ASP A 531 -0.97 26.33 -31.00
C ASP A 531 -0.17 26.82 -32.23
N VAL A 532 -0.86 27.47 -33.16
CA VAL A 532 -0.24 28.00 -34.41
C VAL A 532 0.81 29.10 -34.17
N THR A 533 0.86 29.66 -32.97
CA THR A 533 1.89 30.64 -32.59
C THR A 533 3.12 30.01 -31.97
N GLY A 534 3.12 28.69 -31.78
CA GLY A 534 4.18 27.94 -31.11
C GLY A 534 4.10 27.98 -29.59
N ARG A 535 3.02 28.49 -29.01
CA ARG A 535 2.79 28.48 -27.58
C ARG A 535 2.35 27.07 -27.16
N GLU A 536 2.97 26.53 -26.13
CA GLU A 536 2.55 25.28 -25.49
C GLU A 536 1.14 25.45 -24.88
N VAL A 537 0.20 24.58 -25.27
CA VAL A 537 -1.18 24.57 -24.80
C VAL A 537 -1.54 23.31 -23.99
N ALA A 538 -0.74 22.26 -24.11
CA ALA A 538 -0.83 21.08 -23.27
C ALA A 538 0.49 20.31 -23.25
N THR A 539 0.84 19.78 -22.09
CA THR A 539 1.88 18.76 -21.94
C THR A 539 1.20 17.43 -21.71
N LEU A 540 1.29 16.51 -22.67
CA LEU A 540 0.65 15.19 -22.62
C LEU A 540 1.55 14.18 -21.90
N VAL A 541 2.86 14.28 -22.10
CA VAL A 541 3.91 13.49 -21.45
C VAL A 541 5.02 14.44 -21.05
N ASN A 542 5.40 14.44 -19.78
CA ASN A 542 6.42 15.34 -19.27
C ASN A 542 7.67 14.58 -18.81
N ASN A 543 8.66 14.50 -19.70
CA ASN A 543 9.99 13.92 -19.41
C ASN A 543 9.96 12.56 -18.70
N GLN A 544 9.00 11.72 -19.09
CA GLN A 544 8.77 10.41 -18.50
C GLN A 544 9.70 9.37 -19.10
N LYS A 545 10.36 8.56 -18.28
CA LYS A 545 11.18 7.43 -18.74
C LYS A 545 10.25 6.29 -19.15
N LEU A 546 10.23 5.98 -20.45
CA LEU A 546 9.47 4.86 -21.00
C LEU A 546 10.43 3.77 -21.47
N SER A 547 10.06 2.52 -21.22
CA SER A 547 10.74 1.33 -21.77
C SER A 547 10.56 1.24 -23.28
N ALA A 548 11.34 0.38 -23.95
CA ALA A 548 11.11 0.06 -25.35
C ALA A 548 9.69 -0.48 -25.55
N GLY A 549 8.99 -0.03 -26.60
CA GLY A 549 7.60 -0.43 -26.88
C GLY A 549 6.87 0.51 -27.81
N SER A 550 5.62 0.18 -28.10
CA SER A 550 4.68 1.03 -28.84
C SER A 550 3.65 1.62 -27.87
N PHE A 551 3.42 2.91 -27.97
CA PHE A 551 2.58 3.66 -27.04
C PHE A 551 1.48 4.41 -27.76
N GLN A 552 0.37 4.62 -27.06
CA GLN A 552 -0.74 5.47 -27.46
C GLN A 552 -1.06 6.45 -26.33
N TYR A 553 -1.40 7.68 -26.71
CA TYR A 553 -1.92 8.69 -25.82
C TYR A 553 -3.28 9.18 -26.32
N ASP A 554 -4.31 9.11 -25.49
CA ASP A 554 -5.64 9.60 -25.81
C ASP A 554 -5.78 11.04 -25.32
N PHE A 555 -5.79 11.97 -26.27
CA PHE A 555 -5.85 13.41 -26.02
C PHE A 555 -7.27 13.95 -26.12
N ASN A 556 -7.76 14.55 -25.04
CA ASN A 556 -9.02 15.28 -25.01
C ASN A 556 -8.76 16.79 -25.01
N ALA A 557 -9.18 17.44 -26.08
CA ALA A 557 -9.03 18.88 -26.30
C ALA A 557 -10.33 19.68 -26.03
N SER A 558 -11.20 19.20 -25.13
CA SER A 558 -12.47 19.88 -24.80
C SER A 558 -12.28 21.34 -24.33
N ASN A 559 -11.14 21.65 -23.73
CA ASN A 559 -10.79 22.98 -23.23
C ASN A 559 -10.10 23.88 -24.26
N LEU A 560 -9.81 23.37 -25.48
CA LEU A 560 -9.17 24.12 -26.54
C LEU A 560 -10.20 24.62 -27.56
N ALA A 561 -9.94 25.73 -28.23
CA ALA A 561 -10.77 26.24 -29.31
C ALA A 561 -10.61 25.40 -30.58
N SER A 562 -11.64 25.37 -31.48
CA SER A 562 -11.48 24.80 -32.81
C SER A 562 -10.33 25.49 -33.56
N GLY A 563 -9.47 24.70 -34.21
CA GLY A 563 -8.28 25.22 -34.88
C GLY A 563 -7.22 24.17 -35.19
N MET A 564 -6.13 24.69 -35.76
CA MET A 564 -4.94 23.86 -36.03
C MET A 564 -4.00 23.86 -34.81
N TYR A 565 -3.49 22.67 -34.48
CA TYR A 565 -2.51 22.46 -33.41
C TYR A 565 -1.36 21.59 -33.92
N PHE A 566 -0.25 21.64 -33.23
CA PHE A 566 0.92 20.79 -33.49
C PHE A 566 1.25 19.99 -32.23
N TYR A 567 1.67 18.75 -32.40
CA TYR A 567 2.17 17.95 -31.28
C TYR A 567 3.57 17.44 -31.62
N THR A 568 4.45 17.50 -30.62
CA THR A 568 5.86 17.16 -30.75
C THR A 568 6.23 16.07 -29.77
N LEU A 569 6.78 14.98 -30.28
CA LEU A 569 7.43 13.94 -29.49
C LEU A 569 8.92 14.23 -29.41
N THR A 570 9.48 14.18 -28.20
CA THR A 570 10.92 14.17 -27.93
C THR A 570 11.27 12.90 -27.15
N ALA A 571 12.25 12.12 -27.59
CA ALA A 571 12.70 10.90 -26.93
C ALA A 571 14.23 10.76 -27.10
N GLY A 572 15.01 11.14 -26.08
CA GLY A 572 16.45 11.31 -26.21
C GLY A 572 16.79 12.35 -27.31
N GLU A 573 17.59 11.96 -28.30
CA GLU A 573 17.93 12.81 -29.45
C GLU A 573 16.82 12.86 -30.53
N PHE A 574 15.83 11.96 -30.46
CA PHE A 574 14.76 11.94 -31.45
C PHE A 574 13.74 13.05 -31.18
N LYS A 575 13.36 13.76 -32.24
CA LYS A 575 12.31 14.78 -32.20
C LYS A 575 11.50 14.79 -33.49
N GLU A 576 10.19 14.63 -33.37
CA GLU A 576 9.26 14.68 -34.50
C GLU A 576 8.02 15.50 -34.16
N THR A 577 7.52 16.28 -35.12
CA THR A 577 6.31 17.12 -34.97
C THR A 577 5.28 16.78 -36.03
N LYS A 578 4.03 16.68 -35.63
CA LYS A 578 2.88 16.51 -36.54
C LYS A 578 1.80 17.54 -36.27
N LYS A 579 0.90 17.74 -37.24
CA LYS A 579 -0.23 18.65 -37.14
C LYS A 579 -1.52 17.89 -36.89
N MET A 580 -2.48 18.53 -36.18
CA MET A 580 -3.82 18.03 -35.94
C MET A 580 -4.86 19.14 -36.05
N ALA A 581 -6.09 18.82 -36.45
CA ALA A 581 -7.19 19.77 -36.59
C ALA A 581 -8.32 19.41 -35.61
N LEU A 582 -8.62 20.34 -34.69
CA LEU A 582 -9.76 20.25 -33.77
C LEU A 582 -10.96 20.94 -34.39
N ILE A 583 -12.09 20.26 -34.47
CA ILE A 583 -13.38 20.76 -34.96
C ILE A 583 -14.39 20.48 -33.85
N LYS A 584 -14.98 21.51 -33.31
CA LYS A 584 -16.10 21.43 -32.37
C LYS A 584 -17.41 21.74 -33.04
#